data_d201708cd94892597e95a2c7a05cd36c
#
_entry.id   d201708cd94892597e95a2c7a05cd36c
#
_cell.length_a   1.000
_cell.length_b   1.000
_cell.length_c   1.000
_cell.angle_alpha   90.00
_cell.angle_beta   90.00
_cell.angle_gamma   90.00
#
_symmetry.space_group_name_H-M   'P 1'
#
loop_
_entity.id
_entity.type
_entity.pdbx_description
1 polymer ?
#
loop_
_entity_poly.entity_id
_entity_poly.type
_entity_poly.pdbx_seq_one_letter_code
_entity_poly.pdbx_strand_id
1 'polypeptide(L)'
;MFRYFENLVDPYTEYKETDAPPRRLWPFLWDYSQPFKRVFAWAAALSVVIAATEVWLIYYMGRIVDLLSSGQADQVWATHGTEFILVALFVLLLRPALHALDILILNNALLPNYGTLFRWRGHKQVLRQSVGWFENDFAGRIANRIMQTPPAAGEAMFQVFDALTFAFAYLVGAAILLSGADPRLGIPLAIWFLAYGYLVYWTIQRVGPASKAASDARSAVTGRVVDAYSNIHSVKMFAHHDRELEYAKEAIEKTRTTFQVEMRIFTIMDVALVTLNGVLIIGVVGWAIALWMQGGATVGVVAAATALTLRLNAMTGWIMWAVSSFFRQLGVVSEGMETIAQPIHLTDAKDAKPIDFTDGEITFEKLTHHYGRESGGLQDLNLTIRPGEKIGLVGRSGAGK
;
A
#
# COMPACT_ATOMS: atom_id res chain seq x y z
N MET A 1 7.73 25.50 -10.05
CA MET A 1 6.49 24.81 -9.65
C MET A 1 6.81 23.49 -8.92
N PHE A 2 7.54 22.53 -9.51
CA PHE A 2 7.86 21.23 -8.88
C PHE A 2 8.53 21.37 -7.51
N ARG A 3 9.59 22.17 -7.39
CA ARG A 3 10.30 22.39 -6.10
C ARG A 3 9.39 22.85 -4.95
N TYR A 4 8.29 23.54 -5.24
CA TYR A 4 7.34 23.95 -4.22
C TYR A 4 6.64 22.72 -3.61
N PHE A 5 6.15 21.79 -4.45
CA PHE A 5 5.51 20.56 -3.99
C PHE A 5 6.49 19.59 -3.34
N GLU A 6 7.71 19.45 -3.89
CA GLU A 6 8.79 18.64 -3.33
C GLU A 6 9.18 19.07 -1.90
N ASN A 7 9.09 20.37 -1.61
CA ASN A 7 9.43 20.94 -0.30
C ASN A 7 8.23 21.16 0.63
N LEU A 8 7.03 20.65 0.31
CA LEU A 8 5.86 20.79 1.17
C LEU A 8 6.02 20.08 2.52
N VAL A 9 6.77 19.01 2.56
CA VAL A 9 7.09 18.26 3.79
C VAL A 9 8.57 17.91 3.75
N ASP A 10 9.29 18.32 4.79
CA ASP A 10 10.67 17.89 4.99
C ASP A 10 10.67 16.44 5.55
N PRO A 11 11.21 15.45 4.81
CA PRO A 11 11.27 14.07 5.26
C PRO A 11 12.19 13.84 6.47
N TYR A 12 13.07 14.78 6.78
CA TYR A 12 13.99 14.74 7.92
C TYR A 12 13.52 15.53 9.13
N THR A 13 12.25 15.99 9.11
CA THR A 13 11.64 16.73 10.24
C THR A 13 11.90 16.01 11.56
N GLU A 14 12.33 16.78 12.55
CA GLU A 14 12.52 16.28 13.92
C GLU A 14 11.21 15.71 14.50
N TYR A 15 11.33 14.63 15.23
CA TYR A 15 10.22 13.99 15.90
C TYR A 15 10.66 13.48 17.27
N LYS A 16 9.71 13.32 18.17
CA LYS A 16 9.98 12.75 19.49
C LYS A 16 10.28 11.26 19.35
N GLU A 17 11.51 10.89 19.59
CA GLU A 17 11.92 9.49 19.60
C GLU A 17 11.28 8.77 20.80
N THR A 18 10.80 7.56 20.55
CA THR A 18 10.19 6.71 21.57
C THR A 18 10.95 5.39 21.65
N ASP A 19 11.20 4.93 22.87
CA ASP A 19 11.88 3.65 23.12
C ASP A 19 10.96 2.44 22.86
N ALA A 20 9.65 2.68 22.82
CA ALA A 20 8.63 1.68 22.53
C ALA A 20 7.64 2.20 21.47
N PRO A 21 7.95 2.09 20.18
CA PRO A 21 7.04 2.48 19.11
C PRO A 21 5.73 1.67 19.15
N PRO A 22 4.62 2.18 18.58
CA PRO A 22 3.37 1.45 18.51
C PRO A 22 3.52 0.11 17.77
N ARG A 23 3.07 -0.99 18.41
CA ARG A 23 3.11 -2.34 17.83
C ARG A 23 1.83 -2.75 17.11
N ARG A 24 0.87 -1.85 16.95
CA ARG A 24 -0.35 -2.05 16.17
C ARG A 24 -0.23 -1.29 14.87
N LEU A 25 -0.64 -1.92 13.77
CA LEU A 25 -0.45 -1.40 12.41
C LEU A 25 -0.97 0.03 12.22
N TRP A 26 -2.22 0.32 12.60
CA TRP A 26 -2.81 1.64 12.41
C TRP A 26 -2.17 2.75 13.25
N PRO A 27 -1.93 2.57 14.55
CA PRO A 27 -1.17 3.55 15.34
C PRO A 27 0.26 3.76 14.82
N PHE A 28 0.94 2.70 14.36
CA PHE A 28 2.27 2.78 13.77
C PHE A 28 2.26 3.62 12.48
N LEU A 29 1.39 3.30 11.53
CA LEU A 29 1.25 4.09 10.31
C LEU A 29 0.86 5.54 10.60
N TRP A 30 -0.03 5.76 11.55
CA TRP A 30 -0.47 7.10 11.93
C TRP A 30 0.64 7.95 12.51
N ASP A 31 1.50 7.38 13.35
CA ASP A 31 2.67 8.07 13.91
C ASP A 31 3.61 8.59 12.82
N TYR A 32 3.94 7.73 11.84
CA TYR A 32 4.75 8.12 10.67
C TYR A 32 4.03 9.11 9.74
N SER A 33 2.71 9.08 9.69
CA SER A 33 1.89 9.91 8.81
C SER A 33 1.64 11.33 9.32
N GLN A 34 1.92 11.62 10.59
CA GLN A 34 1.64 12.92 11.21
C GLN A 34 2.15 14.14 10.41
N PRO A 35 3.39 14.16 9.87
CA PRO A 35 3.88 15.28 9.07
C PRO A 35 3.09 15.48 7.77
N PHE A 36 2.50 14.42 7.24
CA PHE A 36 1.80 14.40 5.94
C PHE A 36 0.29 14.63 6.05
N LYS A 37 -0.28 14.81 7.23
CA LYS A 37 -1.74 14.93 7.43
C LYS A 37 -2.40 15.98 6.53
N ARG A 38 -1.72 17.12 6.26
CA ARG A 38 -2.22 18.17 5.35
C ARG A 38 -2.17 17.71 3.90
N VAL A 39 -1.10 17.04 3.49
CA VAL A 39 -0.94 16.50 2.12
C VAL A 39 -2.01 15.44 1.85
N PHE A 40 -2.25 14.54 2.79
CA PHE A 40 -3.32 13.53 2.69
C PHE A 40 -4.71 14.16 2.61
N ALA A 41 -4.98 15.20 3.42
CA ALA A 41 -6.24 15.91 3.36
C ALA A 41 -6.47 16.60 2.01
N TRP A 42 -5.43 17.21 1.43
CA TRP A 42 -5.51 17.80 0.10
C TRP A 42 -5.68 16.76 -1.01
N ALA A 43 -4.93 15.64 -0.96
CA ALA A 43 -5.08 14.54 -1.91
C ALA A 43 -6.51 13.99 -1.88
N ALA A 44 -7.04 13.66 -0.69
CA ALA A 44 -8.41 13.18 -0.55
C ALA A 44 -9.47 14.19 -1.03
N ALA A 45 -9.29 15.47 -0.71
CA ALA A 45 -10.21 16.52 -1.17
C ALA A 45 -10.21 16.66 -2.71
N LEU A 46 -9.03 16.62 -3.34
CA LEU A 46 -8.90 16.66 -4.80
C LEU A 46 -9.53 15.43 -5.45
N SER A 47 -9.28 14.23 -4.91
CA SER A 47 -9.89 12.99 -5.39
C SER A 47 -11.43 13.06 -5.36
N VAL A 48 -12.01 13.65 -4.30
CA VAL A 48 -13.46 13.88 -4.20
C VAL A 48 -13.93 14.89 -5.26
N VAL A 49 -13.21 16.01 -5.42
CA VAL A 49 -13.56 17.05 -6.43
C VAL A 49 -13.44 16.46 -7.84
N ILE A 50 -12.41 15.69 -8.14
CA ILE A 50 -12.22 15.04 -9.44
C ILE A 50 -13.35 14.03 -9.68
N ALA A 51 -13.70 13.21 -8.69
CA ALA A 51 -14.80 12.27 -8.79
C ALA A 51 -16.14 12.98 -9.07
N ALA A 52 -16.43 14.07 -8.34
CA ALA A 52 -17.63 14.87 -8.57
C ALA A 52 -17.66 15.49 -9.97
N THR A 53 -16.50 15.96 -10.47
CA THR A 53 -16.35 16.48 -11.84
C THR A 53 -16.65 15.41 -12.88
N GLU A 54 -16.14 14.19 -12.72
CA GLU A 54 -16.37 13.07 -13.65
C GLU A 54 -17.86 12.67 -13.68
N VAL A 55 -18.53 12.62 -12.51
CA VAL A 55 -19.97 12.34 -12.43
C VAL A 55 -20.78 13.47 -13.06
N TRP A 56 -20.41 14.72 -12.81
CA TRP A 56 -21.06 15.88 -13.40
C TRP A 56 -20.96 15.90 -14.93
N LEU A 57 -19.83 15.49 -15.50
CA LEU A 57 -19.67 15.38 -16.95
C LEU A 57 -20.64 14.35 -17.55
N ILE A 58 -20.90 13.25 -16.86
CA ILE A 58 -21.90 12.26 -17.30
C ILE A 58 -23.32 12.83 -17.25
N TYR A 59 -23.65 13.56 -16.19
CA TYR A 59 -24.93 14.28 -16.10
C TYR A 59 -25.07 15.26 -17.28
N TYR A 60 -24.01 16.03 -17.58
CA TYR A 60 -24.03 16.99 -18.66
C TYR A 60 -24.14 16.34 -20.04
N MET A 61 -23.57 15.16 -20.26
CA MET A 61 -23.80 14.37 -21.48
C MET A 61 -25.29 14.04 -21.66
N GLY A 62 -25.95 13.60 -20.60
CA GLY A 62 -27.41 13.37 -20.64
C GLY A 62 -28.19 14.64 -21.00
N ARG A 63 -27.82 15.79 -20.39
CA ARG A 63 -28.41 17.10 -20.69
C ARG A 63 -28.21 17.51 -22.16
N ILE A 64 -27.01 17.29 -22.73
CA ILE A 64 -26.78 17.54 -24.18
C ILE A 64 -27.74 16.71 -25.03
N VAL A 65 -27.91 15.41 -24.72
CA VAL A 65 -28.82 14.54 -25.46
C VAL A 65 -30.27 15.05 -25.39
N ASP A 66 -30.71 15.50 -24.21
CA ASP A 66 -32.05 16.08 -24.06
C ASP A 66 -32.22 17.37 -24.87
N LEU A 67 -31.26 18.28 -24.84
CA LEU A 67 -31.26 19.52 -25.62
C LEU A 67 -31.31 19.26 -27.13
N LEU A 68 -30.56 18.27 -27.62
CA LEU A 68 -30.52 17.91 -29.03
C LEU A 68 -31.75 17.15 -29.47
N SER A 69 -32.42 16.40 -28.59
CA SER A 69 -33.65 15.65 -28.91
C SER A 69 -34.91 16.49 -28.85
N SER A 70 -34.90 17.59 -28.12
CA SER A 70 -36.08 18.47 -27.93
C SER A 70 -36.04 19.77 -28.74
N GLY A 71 -34.89 20.20 -29.26
CA GLY A 71 -34.68 21.48 -29.92
C GLY A 71 -34.52 21.42 -31.43
N GLN A 72 -34.83 22.54 -32.11
CA GLN A 72 -34.42 22.75 -33.49
C GLN A 72 -32.94 23.16 -33.53
N ALA A 73 -32.12 22.57 -34.41
CA ALA A 73 -30.67 22.73 -34.45
C ALA A 73 -30.22 24.19 -34.45
N ASP A 74 -30.89 25.05 -35.17
CA ASP A 74 -30.57 26.48 -35.27
C ASP A 74 -30.82 27.26 -33.96
N GLN A 75 -31.79 26.81 -33.14
CA GLN A 75 -32.13 27.48 -31.88
C GLN A 75 -31.27 27.00 -30.72
N VAL A 76 -30.80 25.76 -30.74
CA VAL A 76 -29.98 25.18 -29.65
C VAL A 76 -28.69 26.00 -29.44
N TRP A 77 -28.02 26.37 -30.53
CA TRP A 77 -26.82 27.19 -30.45
C TRP A 77 -27.10 28.62 -29.97
N ALA A 78 -28.17 29.24 -30.47
CA ALA A 78 -28.53 30.59 -30.07
C ALA A 78 -28.88 30.70 -28.58
N THR A 79 -29.51 29.64 -28.02
CA THR A 79 -29.99 29.66 -26.64
C THR A 79 -28.91 29.13 -25.65
N HIS A 80 -28.16 28.08 -26.02
CA HIS A 80 -27.26 27.36 -25.14
C HIS A 80 -25.76 27.48 -25.53
N GLY A 81 -25.41 28.25 -26.55
CA GLY A 81 -24.04 28.39 -27.04
C GLY A 81 -23.04 28.84 -25.96
N THR A 82 -23.45 29.81 -25.10
CA THR A 82 -22.60 30.24 -23.96
C THR A 82 -22.37 29.10 -22.94
N GLU A 83 -23.40 28.30 -22.66
CA GLU A 83 -23.28 27.14 -21.78
C GLU A 83 -22.28 26.13 -22.36
N PHE A 84 -22.37 25.82 -23.64
CA PHE A 84 -21.42 24.92 -24.31
C PHE A 84 -19.99 25.41 -24.28
N ILE A 85 -19.79 26.73 -24.51
CA ILE A 85 -18.44 27.34 -24.42
C ILE A 85 -17.89 27.25 -23.00
N LEU A 86 -18.70 27.54 -21.97
CA LEU A 86 -18.27 27.46 -20.57
C LEU A 86 -17.89 26.02 -20.20
N VAL A 87 -18.67 25.04 -20.63
CA VAL A 87 -18.33 23.62 -20.38
C VAL A 87 -17.10 23.20 -21.16
N ALA A 88 -16.94 23.64 -22.39
CA ALA A 88 -15.72 23.39 -23.16
C ALA A 88 -14.49 23.97 -22.45
N LEU A 89 -14.55 25.20 -21.93
CA LEU A 89 -13.48 25.81 -21.14
C LEU A 89 -13.24 25.06 -19.84
N PHE A 90 -14.29 24.60 -19.17
CA PHE A 90 -14.17 23.77 -17.98
C PHE A 90 -13.40 22.48 -18.28
N VAL A 91 -13.78 21.75 -19.33
CA VAL A 91 -13.13 20.50 -19.73
C VAL A 91 -11.71 20.70 -20.20
N LEU A 92 -11.43 21.80 -20.92
CA LEU A 92 -10.12 22.08 -21.52
C LEU A 92 -9.12 22.69 -20.51
N LEU A 93 -9.58 23.48 -19.55
CA LEU A 93 -8.71 24.22 -18.62
C LEU A 93 -8.83 23.71 -17.19
N LEU A 94 -10.02 23.69 -16.61
CA LEU A 94 -10.18 23.40 -15.18
C LEU A 94 -9.95 21.91 -14.85
N ARG A 95 -10.50 21.02 -15.66
CA ARG A 95 -10.31 19.58 -15.46
C ARG A 95 -8.83 19.17 -15.52
N PRO A 96 -8.04 19.53 -16.55
CA PRO A 96 -6.60 19.25 -16.56
C PRO A 96 -5.84 19.93 -15.43
N ALA A 97 -6.25 21.13 -15.00
CA ALA A 97 -5.61 21.81 -13.87
C ALA A 97 -5.83 21.08 -12.55
N LEU A 98 -7.05 20.54 -12.30
CA LEU A 98 -7.34 19.71 -11.13
C LEU A 98 -6.50 18.43 -11.13
N HIS A 99 -6.44 17.71 -12.26
CA HIS A 99 -5.59 16.54 -12.39
C HIS A 99 -4.10 16.84 -12.26
N ALA A 100 -3.63 17.95 -12.83
CA ALA A 100 -2.23 18.38 -12.69
C ALA A 100 -1.89 18.66 -11.21
N LEU A 101 -2.78 19.33 -10.48
CA LEU A 101 -2.59 19.59 -9.06
C LEU A 101 -2.54 18.30 -8.24
N ASP A 102 -3.44 17.36 -8.51
CA ASP A 102 -3.50 16.06 -7.87
C ASP A 102 -2.20 15.26 -8.10
N ILE A 103 -1.78 15.12 -9.35
CA ILE A 103 -0.54 14.45 -9.73
C ILE A 103 0.69 15.12 -9.09
N LEU A 104 0.73 16.44 -9.01
CA LEU A 104 1.82 17.17 -8.35
C LEU A 104 1.88 16.88 -6.85
N ILE A 105 0.75 16.79 -6.18
CA ILE A 105 0.69 16.43 -4.76
C ILE A 105 1.12 14.97 -4.55
N LEU A 106 0.62 14.05 -5.36
CA LEU A 106 0.93 12.63 -5.21
C LEU A 106 2.37 12.31 -5.57
N ASN A 107 2.82 12.70 -6.76
CA ASN A 107 4.12 12.31 -7.29
C ASN A 107 5.28 13.12 -6.73
N ASN A 108 5.07 14.38 -6.38
CA ASN A 108 6.15 15.26 -5.95
C ASN A 108 6.18 15.52 -4.45
N ALA A 109 5.01 15.63 -3.79
CA ALA A 109 4.98 15.86 -2.36
C ALA A 109 4.89 14.56 -1.54
N LEU A 110 4.03 13.61 -1.94
CA LEU A 110 3.73 12.41 -1.14
C LEU A 110 4.76 11.30 -1.35
N LEU A 111 4.81 10.71 -2.53
CA LEU A 111 5.55 9.45 -2.76
C LEU A 111 7.04 9.52 -2.40
N PRO A 112 7.83 10.52 -2.87
CA PRO A 112 9.25 10.58 -2.55
C PRO A 112 9.51 10.89 -1.08
N ASN A 113 8.80 11.87 -0.53
CA ASN A 113 9.08 12.37 0.81
C ASN A 113 8.57 11.43 1.90
N TYR A 114 7.39 10.80 1.72
CA TYR A 114 6.84 9.85 2.67
C TYR A 114 7.71 8.60 2.80
N GLY A 115 8.13 8.03 1.66
CA GLY A 115 9.04 6.89 1.64
C GLY A 115 10.41 7.23 2.25
N THR A 116 10.92 8.44 2.04
CA THR A 116 12.19 8.91 2.61
C THR A 116 12.07 9.09 4.13
N LEU A 117 11.01 9.76 4.61
CA LEU A 117 10.75 9.93 6.05
C LEU A 117 10.64 8.56 6.74
N PHE A 118 9.88 7.65 6.14
CA PHE A 118 9.68 6.32 6.70
C PHE A 118 11.00 5.54 6.81
N ARG A 119 11.84 5.60 5.76
CA ARG A 119 13.16 4.97 5.72
C ARG A 119 14.10 5.58 6.76
N TRP A 120 14.14 6.91 6.85
CA TRP A 120 14.98 7.62 7.80
C TRP A 120 14.63 7.28 9.25
N ARG A 121 13.35 7.42 9.63
CA ARG A 121 12.91 7.11 10.99
C ARG A 121 13.07 5.63 11.33
N GLY A 122 12.74 4.73 10.41
CA GLY A 122 12.91 3.29 10.59
C GLY A 122 14.37 2.91 10.78
N HIS A 123 15.28 3.46 9.96
CA HIS A 123 16.73 3.24 10.10
C HIS A 123 17.26 3.77 11.44
N LYS A 124 16.87 4.99 11.81
CA LYS A 124 17.27 5.62 13.08
C LYS A 124 16.80 4.80 14.28
N GLN A 125 15.56 4.29 14.26
CA GLN A 125 15.02 3.45 15.32
C GLN A 125 15.79 2.13 15.45
N VAL A 126 16.10 1.48 14.33
CA VAL A 126 16.83 0.20 14.33
C VAL A 126 18.27 0.38 14.77
N LEU A 127 18.95 1.48 14.41
CA LEU A 127 20.33 1.74 14.87
C LEU A 127 20.43 1.91 16.40
N ARG A 128 19.35 2.22 17.10
CA ARG A 128 19.32 2.31 18.57
C ARG A 128 19.20 0.95 19.25
N GLN A 129 19.04 -0.14 18.51
CA GLN A 129 18.98 -1.49 19.07
C GLN A 129 20.37 -1.95 19.54
N SER A 130 20.37 -2.86 20.52
CA SER A 130 21.62 -3.42 21.07
C SER A 130 22.34 -4.35 20.08
N VAL A 131 23.65 -4.52 20.26
CA VAL A 131 24.45 -5.48 19.46
C VAL A 131 23.83 -6.87 19.49
N GLY A 132 23.44 -7.37 20.68
CA GLY A 132 22.79 -8.67 20.82
C GLY A 132 21.47 -8.81 20.05
N TRP A 133 20.75 -7.71 19.84
CA TRP A 133 19.57 -7.72 18.99
C TRP A 133 19.94 -8.02 17.52
N PHE A 134 21.01 -7.41 17.01
CA PHE A 134 21.53 -7.68 15.65
C PHE A 134 22.11 -9.09 15.50
N GLU A 135 22.70 -9.64 16.54
CA GLU A 135 23.27 -11.00 16.54
C GLU A 135 22.18 -12.09 16.54
N ASN A 136 20.98 -11.77 17.04
CA ASN A 136 19.84 -12.68 17.08
C ASN A 136 19.01 -12.73 15.77
N ASP A 137 19.32 -11.86 14.79
CA ASP A 137 18.65 -11.85 13.50
C ASP A 137 19.67 -11.68 12.35
N PHE A 138 19.30 -12.14 11.16
CA PHE A 138 20.13 -11.97 9.98
C PHE A 138 20.13 -10.50 9.51
N ALA A 139 21.29 -9.89 9.40
CA ALA A 139 21.45 -8.49 8.95
C ALA A 139 20.74 -8.24 7.60
N GLY A 140 20.80 -9.20 6.67
CA GLY A 140 20.10 -9.13 5.39
C GLY A 140 18.58 -9.11 5.54
N ARG A 141 18.00 -9.83 6.49
CA ARG A 141 16.56 -9.81 6.77
C ARG A 141 16.12 -8.47 7.33
N ILE A 142 16.85 -7.94 8.30
CA ILE A 142 16.62 -6.62 8.89
C ILE A 142 16.69 -5.54 7.80
N ALA A 143 17.76 -5.54 7.00
CA ALA A 143 17.94 -4.57 5.91
C ALA A 143 16.81 -4.65 4.88
N ASN A 144 16.41 -5.86 4.47
CA ASN A 144 15.32 -6.05 3.52
C ASN A 144 13.99 -5.50 4.04
N ARG A 145 13.63 -5.76 5.30
CA ARG A 145 12.41 -5.23 5.94
C ARG A 145 12.42 -3.70 6.00
N ILE A 146 13.56 -3.08 6.38
CA ILE A 146 13.69 -1.62 6.41
C ILE A 146 13.56 -1.02 5.00
N MET A 147 14.06 -1.70 3.96
CA MET A 147 14.02 -1.18 2.59
C MET A 147 12.67 -1.39 1.90
N GLN A 148 11.94 -2.46 2.20
CA GLN A 148 10.64 -2.75 1.57
C GLN A 148 9.47 -2.03 2.26
N THR A 149 9.54 -1.76 3.55
CA THR A 149 8.46 -1.12 4.31
C THR A 149 8.12 0.29 3.83
N PRO A 150 9.09 1.20 3.53
CA PRO A 150 8.79 2.55 3.09
C PRO A 150 7.97 2.63 1.79
N PRO A 151 8.35 1.96 0.69
CA PRO A 151 7.53 1.98 -0.53
C PRO A 151 6.15 1.34 -0.32
N ALA A 152 6.07 0.25 0.47
CA ALA A 152 4.80 -0.37 0.79
C ALA A 152 3.86 0.55 1.60
N ALA A 153 4.40 1.27 2.59
CA ALA A 153 3.64 2.24 3.36
C ALA A 153 3.18 3.43 2.47
N GLY A 154 4.04 3.92 1.58
CA GLY A 154 3.69 4.98 0.62
C GLY A 154 2.57 4.55 -0.32
N GLU A 155 2.66 3.36 -0.89
CA GLU A 155 1.64 2.78 -1.76
C GLU A 155 0.31 2.57 -1.01
N ALA A 156 0.34 2.06 0.23
CA ALA A 156 -0.86 1.89 1.04
C ALA A 156 -1.56 3.24 1.31
N MET A 157 -0.80 4.29 1.62
CA MET A 157 -1.36 5.63 1.83
C MET A 157 -1.92 6.22 0.54
N PHE A 158 -1.22 6.06 -0.59
CA PHE A 158 -1.73 6.44 -1.91
C PHE A 158 -3.07 5.76 -2.20
N GLN A 159 -3.17 4.43 -2.00
CA GLN A 159 -4.41 3.71 -2.23
C GLN A 159 -5.58 4.26 -1.39
N VAL A 160 -5.34 4.61 -0.12
CA VAL A 160 -6.40 5.13 0.76
C VAL A 160 -6.82 6.54 0.35
N PHE A 161 -5.87 7.47 0.25
CA PHE A 161 -6.18 8.90 0.15
C PHE A 161 -6.45 9.37 -1.27
N ASP A 162 -6.08 8.59 -2.27
CA ASP A 162 -6.39 8.86 -3.67
C ASP A 162 -7.36 7.82 -4.24
N ALA A 163 -6.91 6.60 -4.51
CA ALA A 163 -7.63 5.61 -5.28
C ALA A 163 -8.98 5.20 -4.65
N LEU A 164 -8.98 4.80 -3.37
CA LEU A 164 -10.19 4.37 -2.68
C LEU A 164 -11.11 5.55 -2.35
N THR A 165 -10.55 6.73 -2.04
CA THR A 165 -11.33 7.95 -1.83
C THR A 165 -12.02 8.36 -3.12
N PHE A 166 -11.32 8.38 -4.25
CA PHE A 166 -11.90 8.64 -5.56
C PHE A 166 -13.02 7.63 -5.89
N ALA A 167 -12.73 6.33 -5.76
CA ALA A 167 -13.71 5.28 -6.05
C ALA A 167 -14.98 5.42 -5.21
N PHE A 168 -14.83 5.66 -3.90
CA PHE A 168 -15.95 5.86 -3.00
C PHE A 168 -16.76 7.11 -3.35
N ALA A 169 -16.09 8.25 -3.56
CA ALA A 169 -16.76 9.50 -3.95
C ALA A 169 -17.49 9.36 -5.30
N TYR A 170 -16.88 8.65 -6.25
CA TYR A 170 -17.50 8.38 -7.55
C TYR A 170 -18.75 7.50 -7.43
N LEU A 171 -18.70 6.44 -6.62
CA LEU A 171 -19.85 5.55 -6.38
C LEU A 171 -21.01 6.30 -5.68
N VAL A 172 -20.68 7.14 -4.70
CA VAL A 172 -21.69 7.99 -4.04
C VAL A 172 -22.29 9.00 -5.03
N GLY A 173 -21.47 9.66 -5.84
CA GLY A 173 -21.90 10.57 -6.87
C GLY A 173 -22.78 9.88 -7.92
N ALA A 174 -22.41 8.66 -8.32
CA ALA A 174 -23.21 7.83 -9.23
C ALA A 174 -24.61 7.49 -8.66
N ALA A 175 -24.64 7.12 -7.36
CA ALA A 175 -25.89 6.85 -6.67
C ALA A 175 -26.78 8.09 -6.57
N ILE A 176 -26.21 9.26 -6.26
CA ILE A 176 -26.92 10.54 -6.23
C ILE A 176 -27.48 10.90 -7.62
N LEU A 177 -26.66 10.74 -8.66
CA LEU A 177 -27.07 11.06 -10.04
C LEU A 177 -28.25 10.20 -10.49
N LEU A 178 -28.17 8.89 -10.32
CA LEU A 178 -29.24 7.97 -10.74
C LEU A 178 -30.50 8.13 -9.91
N SER A 179 -30.36 8.22 -8.58
CA SER A 179 -31.53 8.38 -7.69
C SER A 179 -32.17 9.76 -7.81
N GLY A 180 -31.41 10.79 -8.22
CA GLY A 180 -31.91 12.12 -8.49
C GLY A 180 -32.74 12.20 -9.78
N ALA A 181 -32.44 11.33 -10.76
CA ALA A 181 -33.25 11.20 -11.95
C ALA A 181 -34.58 10.43 -11.68
N ASP A 182 -34.45 9.26 -11.06
CA ASP A 182 -35.57 8.49 -10.49
C ASP A 182 -35.02 7.57 -9.37
N PRO A 183 -35.60 7.58 -8.15
CA PRO A 183 -35.16 6.75 -7.04
C PRO A 183 -35.08 5.25 -7.35
N ARG A 184 -35.91 4.79 -8.30
CA ARG A 184 -35.93 3.38 -8.72
C ARG A 184 -34.66 2.96 -9.45
N LEU A 185 -33.96 3.89 -10.13
CA LEU A 185 -32.67 3.62 -10.77
C LEU A 185 -31.53 3.35 -9.76
N GLY A 186 -31.69 3.83 -8.54
CA GLY A 186 -30.77 3.55 -7.45
C GLY A 186 -30.81 2.10 -6.96
N ILE A 187 -31.93 1.37 -7.15
CA ILE A 187 -32.12 0.00 -6.65
C ILE A 187 -31.15 -0.99 -7.32
N PRO A 188 -31.05 -1.11 -8.65
CA PRO A 188 -30.07 -1.99 -9.30
C PRO A 188 -28.62 -1.66 -8.90
N LEU A 189 -28.30 -0.37 -8.75
CA LEU A 189 -26.98 0.07 -8.32
C LEU A 189 -26.68 -0.36 -6.87
N ALA A 190 -27.65 -0.23 -5.95
CA ALA A 190 -27.48 -0.66 -4.56
C ALA A 190 -27.29 -2.17 -4.44
N ILE A 191 -28.07 -2.96 -5.18
CA ILE A 191 -27.92 -4.43 -5.24
C ILE A 191 -26.52 -4.79 -5.78
N TRP A 192 -26.12 -4.15 -6.86
CA TRP A 192 -24.80 -4.34 -7.45
C TRP A 192 -23.67 -3.96 -6.45
N PHE A 193 -23.81 -2.85 -5.73
CA PHE A 193 -22.83 -2.40 -4.75
C PHE A 193 -22.63 -3.44 -3.63
N LEU A 194 -23.73 -4.01 -3.12
CA LEU A 194 -23.65 -5.08 -2.11
C LEU A 194 -23.00 -6.35 -2.66
N ALA A 195 -23.37 -6.75 -3.88
CA ALA A 195 -22.80 -7.93 -4.52
C ALA A 195 -21.31 -7.71 -4.88
N TYR A 196 -20.93 -6.52 -5.33
CA TYR A 196 -19.53 -6.15 -5.58
C TYR A 196 -18.72 -6.14 -4.28
N GLY A 197 -19.25 -5.56 -3.21
CA GLY A 197 -18.61 -5.58 -1.88
C GLY A 197 -18.40 -7.03 -1.37
N TYR A 198 -19.39 -7.90 -1.58
CA TYR A 198 -19.24 -9.32 -1.28
C TYR A 198 -18.15 -10.00 -2.13
N LEU A 199 -18.10 -9.70 -3.44
CA LEU A 199 -17.05 -10.22 -4.33
C LEU A 199 -15.66 -9.75 -3.90
N VAL A 200 -15.49 -8.48 -3.51
CA VAL A 200 -14.25 -7.94 -2.96
C VAL A 200 -13.85 -8.69 -1.69
N TYR A 201 -14.76 -8.85 -0.75
CA TYR A 201 -14.53 -9.60 0.48
C TYR A 201 -14.12 -11.05 0.21
N TRP A 202 -14.86 -11.75 -0.67
CA TRP A 202 -14.59 -13.12 -1.07
C TRP A 202 -13.18 -13.26 -1.70
N THR A 203 -12.79 -12.30 -2.55
CA THR A 203 -11.49 -12.27 -3.23
C THR A 203 -10.36 -12.10 -2.21
N ILE A 204 -10.46 -11.12 -1.30
CA ILE A 204 -9.43 -10.86 -0.29
C ILE A 204 -9.19 -12.10 0.58
N GLN A 205 -10.25 -12.78 1.03
CA GLN A 205 -10.16 -13.95 1.89
C GLN A 205 -9.46 -15.16 1.21
N ARG A 206 -9.51 -15.24 -0.12
CA ARG A 206 -8.96 -16.37 -0.88
C ARG A 206 -7.65 -16.09 -1.57
N VAL A 207 -7.48 -14.89 -2.10
CA VAL A 207 -6.23 -14.49 -2.76
C VAL A 207 -5.09 -14.41 -1.76
N GLY A 208 -5.30 -13.89 -0.57
CA GLY A 208 -4.25 -13.75 0.45
C GLY A 208 -3.50 -15.06 0.75
N PRO A 209 -4.17 -16.12 1.20
CA PRO A 209 -3.54 -17.42 1.45
C PRO A 209 -2.92 -18.05 0.21
N ALA A 210 -3.57 -17.95 -0.97
CA ALA A 210 -3.05 -18.51 -2.22
C ALA A 210 -1.79 -17.78 -2.69
N SER A 211 -1.77 -16.46 -2.62
CA SER A 211 -0.61 -15.62 -2.95
C SER A 211 0.56 -15.88 -2.00
N LYS A 212 0.28 -16.06 -0.71
CA LYS A 212 1.31 -16.46 0.27
C LYS A 212 1.92 -17.80 -0.10
N ALA A 213 1.10 -18.83 -0.36
CA ALA A 213 1.58 -20.15 -0.76
C ALA A 213 2.44 -20.10 -2.05
N ALA A 214 2.03 -19.30 -3.05
CA ALA A 214 2.78 -19.09 -4.27
C ALA A 214 4.11 -18.33 -4.02
N SER A 215 4.11 -17.36 -3.10
CA SER A 215 5.31 -16.64 -2.69
C SER A 215 6.31 -17.53 -1.95
N ASP A 216 5.83 -18.35 -1.02
CA ASP A 216 6.67 -19.30 -0.27
C ASP A 216 7.31 -20.33 -1.22
N ALA A 217 6.54 -20.83 -2.20
CA ALA A 217 7.06 -21.75 -3.21
C ALA A 217 8.15 -21.08 -4.11
N ARG A 218 7.95 -19.82 -4.53
CA ARG A 218 8.97 -19.06 -5.29
C ARG A 218 10.25 -18.86 -4.47
N SER A 219 10.10 -18.54 -3.18
CA SER A 219 11.24 -18.38 -2.27
C SER A 219 12.03 -19.68 -2.12
N ALA A 220 11.33 -20.83 -2.09
CA ALA A 220 11.98 -22.14 -2.06
C ALA A 220 12.78 -22.44 -3.35
N VAL A 221 12.27 -22.06 -4.53
CA VAL A 221 13.05 -22.16 -5.80
C VAL A 221 14.29 -21.29 -5.71
N THR A 222 14.14 -20.03 -5.30
CA THR A 222 15.29 -19.12 -5.16
C THR A 222 16.33 -19.70 -4.20
N GLY A 223 15.89 -20.23 -3.05
CA GLY A 223 16.78 -20.87 -2.08
C GLY A 223 17.56 -22.05 -2.67
N ARG A 224 16.88 -22.97 -3.39
CA ARG A 224 17.53 -24.12 -4.04
C ARG A 224 18.54 -23.69 -5.13
N VAL A 225 18.18 -22.70 -5.94
CA VAL A 225 19.07 -22.17 -6.99
C VAL A 225 20.29 -21.48 -6.40
N VAL A 226 20.13 -20.67 -5.37
CA VAL A 226 21.25 -20.02 -4.67
C VAL A 226 22.15 -21.04 -4.01
N ASP A 227 21.60 -22.06 -3.37
CA ASP A 227 22.38 -23.14 -2.76
C ASP A 227 23.19 -23.92 -3.79
N ALA A 228 22.60 -24.33 -4.91
CA ALA A 228 23.29 -25.00 -6.01
C ALA A 228 24.43 -24.15 -6.59
N TYR A 229 24.21 -22.84 -6.79
CA TYR A 229 25.23 -21.96 -7.37
C TYR A 229 26.32 -21.60 -6.37
N SER A 230 26.01 -21.45 -5.09
CA SER A 230 26.99 -21.22 -4.04
C SER A 230 27.91 -22.44 -3.85
N ASN A 231 27.37 -23.63 -4.05
CA ASN A 231 28.09 -24.89 -3.92
C ASN A 231 28.45 -25.53 -5.28
N ILE A 232 28.55 -24.72 -6.36
CA ILE A 232 28.71 -25.21 -7.73
C ILE A 232 29.93 -26.10 -7.92
N HIS A 233 31.00 -25.88 -7.17
CA HIS A 233 32.18 -26.76 -7.19
C HIS A 233 31.82 -28.19 -6.77
N SER A 234 31.07 -28.35 -5.68
CA SER A 234 30.63 -29.65 -5.18
C SER A 234 29.69 -30.34 -6.19
N VAL A 235 28.71 -29.60 -6.72
CA VAL A 235 27.79 -30.11 -7.74
C VAL A 235 28.53 -30.62 -8.99
N LYS A 236 29.56 -29.89 -9.44
CA LYS A 236 30.37 -30.27 -10.63
C LYS A 236 31.34 -31.41 -10.33
N MET A 237 31.99 -31.41 -9.13
CA MET A 237 32.92 -32.46 -8.74
C MET A 237 32.26 -33.85 -8.62
N PHE A 238 31.06 -33.91 -8.04
CA PHE A 238 30.37 -35.18 -7.85
C PHE A 238 29.52 -35.64 -9.04
N ALA A 239 29.50 -34.88 -10.14
CA ALA A 239 28.77 -35.14 -11.38
C ALA A 239 27.26 -35.49 -11.18
N HIS A 240 26.65 -35.01 -10.09
CA HIS A 240 25.23 -35.25 -9.76
C HIS A 240 24.28 -34.29 -10.49
N HIS A 241 24.56 -34.01 -11.74
CA HIS A 241 23.82 -33.03 -12.55
C HIS A 241 22.33 -33.34 -12.65
N ASP A 242 21.97 -34.62 -12.95
CA ASP A 242 20.59 -35.04 -13.13
C ASP A 242 19.79 -34.99 -11.81
N ARG A 243 20.43 -35.30 -10.68
CA ARG A 243 19.82 -35.24 -9.37
C ARG A 243 19.54 -33.81 -8.93
N GLU A 244 20.45 -32.89 -9.24
CA GLU A 244 20.29 -31.47 -8.97
C GLU A 244 19.17 -30.85 -9.82
N LEU A 245 19.09 -31.25 -11.09
CA LEU A 245 18.00 -30.83 -11.99
C LEU A 245 16.63 -31.33 -11.48
N GLU A 246 16.53 -32.57 -11.04
CA GLU A 246 15.26 -33.10 -10.50
C GLU A 246 14.88 -32.40 -9.19
N TYR A 247 15.85 -32.10 -8.32
CA TYR A 247 15.63 -31.33 -7.09
C TYR A 247 15.12 -29.90 -7.38
N ALA A 248 15.69 -29.23 -8.35
CA ALA A 248 15.23 -27.90 -8.78
C ALA A 248 13.83 -27.97 -9.44
N LYS A 249 13.60 -28.98 -10.31
CA LYS A 249 12.33 -29.21 -11.01
C LYS A 249 11.17 -29.43 -10.05
N GLU A 250 11.37 -30.16 -8.96
CA GLU A 250 10.33 -30.36 -7.93
C GLU A 250 9.87 -29.02 -7.32
N ALA A 251 10.80 -28.12 -6.99
CA ALA A 251 10.46 -26.80 -6.45
C ALA A 251 9.76 -25.91 -7.49
N ILE A 252 10.23 -25.95 -8.74
CA ILE A 252 9.64 -25.22 -9.86
C ILE A 252 8.21 -25.74 -10.11
N GLU A 253 7.99 -27.04 -10.08
CA GLU A 253 6.66 -27.64 -10.26
C GLU A 253 5.69 -27.26 -9.12
N LYS A 254 6.18 -27.24 -7.88
CA LYS A 254 5.40 -26.74 -6.74
C LYS A 254 5.04 -25.28 -6.92
N THR A 255 5.96 -24.46 -7.42
CA THR A 255 5.68 -23.04 -7.73
C THR A 255 4.62 -22.92 -8.82
N ARG A 256 4.71 -23.73 -9.89
CA ARG A 256 3.73 -23.76 -10.97
C ARG A 256 2.33 -24.11 -10.47
N THR A 257 2.22 -25.16 -9.66
CA THR A 257 0.93 -25.62 -9.14
C THR A 257 0.29 -24.64 -8.16
N THR A 258 1.05 -24.03 -7.24
CA THR A 258 0.55 -23.00 -6.34
C THR A 258 0.11 -21.74 -7.09
N PHE A 259 0.87 -21.31 -8.10
CA PHE A 259 0.50 -20.19 -8.94
C PHE A 259 -0.76 -20.47 -9.78
N GLN A 260 -0.95 -21.72 -10.26
CA GLN A 260 -2.20 -22.11 -10.93
C GLN A 260 -3.43 -21.99 -10.01
N VAL A 261 -3.30 -22.34 -8.73
CA VAL A 261 -4.38 -22.17 -7.75
C VAL A 261 -4.72 -20.68 -7.59
N GLU A 262 -3.71 -19.83 -7.46
CA GLU A 262 -3.89 -18.38 -7.38
C GLU A 262 -4.60 -17.84 -8.65
N MET A 263 -4.14 -18.23 -9.83
CA MET A 263 -4.74 -17.80 -11.10
C MET A 263 -6.18 -18.28 -11.30
N ARG A 264 -6.55 -19.47 -10.79
CA ARG A 264 -7.94 -19.93 -10.81
C ARG A 264 -8.86 -19.00 -10.00
N ILE A 265 -8.40 -18.51 -8.85
CA ILE A 265 -9.16 -17.55 -8.02
C ILE A 265 -9.35 -16.25 -8.80
N PHE A 266 -8.31 -15.73 -9.43
CA PHE A 266 -8.42 -14.53 -10.28
C PHE A 266 -9.36 -14.74 -11.46
N THR A 267 -9.31 -15.89 -12.13
CA THR A 267 -10.23 -16.21 -13.22
C THR A 267 -11.69 -16.22 -12.75
N ILE A 268 -11.98 -16.87 -11.61
CA ILE A 268 -13.34 -16.87 -11.03
C ILE A 268 -13.78 -15.45 -10.69
N MET A 269 -12.90 -14.66 -10.09
CA MET A 269 -13.14 -13.25 -9.77
C MET A 269 -13.48 -12.44 -11.03
N ASP A 270 -12.66 -12.55 -12.08
CA ASP A 270 -12.86 -11.79 -13.33
C ASP A 270 -14.16 -12.17 -14.01
N VAL A 271 -14.49 -13.46 -14.11
CA VAL A 271 -15.75 -13.91 -14.69
C VAL A 271 -16.94 -13.42 -13.87
N ALA A 272 -16.86 -13.51 -12.54
CA ALA A 272 -17.91 -13.01 -11.65
C ALA A 272 -18.07 -11.49 -11.78
N LEU A 273 -16.96 -10.74 -11.89
CA LEU A 273 -16.98 -9.30 -12.07
C LEU A 273 -17.63 -8.88 -13.37
N VAL A 274 -17.26 -9.51 -14.50
CA VAL A 274 -17.86 -9.23 -15.81
C VAL A 274 -19.34 -9.55 -15.81
N THR A 275 -19.74 -10.68 -15.19
CA THR A 275 -21.15 -11.07 -15.07
C THR A 275 -21.93 -10.06 -14.22
N LEU A 276 -21.38 -9.67 -13.08
CA LEU A 276 -22.01 -8.70 -12.17
C LEU A 276 -22.18 -7.33 -12.85
N ASN A 277 -21.17 -6.90 -13.61
CA ASN A 277 -21.24 -5.66 -14.39
C ASN A 277 -22.25 -5.75 -15.53
N GLY A 278 -22.37 -6.90 -16.19
CA GLY A 278 -23.41 -7.14 -17.19
C GLY A 278 -24.81 -7.01 -16.59
N VAL A 279 -25.02 -7.58 -15.40
CA VAL A 279 -26.31 -7.45 -14.66
C VAL A 279 -26.58 -6.00 -14.28
N LEU A 280 -25.55 -5.23 -13.86
CA LEU A 280 -25.71 -3.81 -13.58
C LEU A 280 -26.15 -3.02 -14.82
N ILE A 281 -25.45 -3.23 -15.96
CA ILE A 281 -25.77 -2.54 -17.22
C ILE A 281 -27.21 -2.84 -17.63
N ILE A 282 -27.58 -4.12 -17.68
CA ILE A 282 -28.95 -4.53 -18.07
C ILE A 282 -29.98 -3.99 -17.07
N GLY A 283 -29.69 -4.07 -15.76
CA GLY A 283 -30.59 -3.63 -14.71
C GLY A 283 -30.86 -2.12 -14.76
N VAL A 284 -29.80 -1.30 -14.83
CA VAL A 284 -29.92 0.15 -14.83
C VAL A 284 -30.45 0.67 -16.18
N VAL A 285 -29.84 0.25 -17.29
CA VAL A 285 -30.24 0.73 -18.63
C VAL A 285 -31.62 0.21 -19.01
N GLY A 286 -31.90 -1.07 -18.75
CA GLY A 286 -33.23 -1.66 -19.02
C GLY A 286 -34.33 -0.96 -18.22
N TRP A 287 -34.05 -0.65 -16.93
CA TRP A 287 -35.04 0.10 -16.12
C TRP A 287 -35.17 1.55 -16.60
N ALA A 288 -34.08 2.22 -16.98
CA ALA A 288 -34.13 3.57 -17.55
C ALA A 288 -34.96 3.62 -18.84
N ILE A 289 -34.83 2.62 -19.73
CA ILE A 289 -35.65 2.48 -20.93
C ILE A 289 -37.11 2.24 -20.57
N ALA A 290 -37.42 1.38 -19.60
CA ALA A 290 -38.79 1.13 -19.16
C ALA A 290 -39.45 2.39 -18.57
N LEU A 291 -38.72 3.20 -17.81
CA LEU A 291 -39.21 4.49 -17.31
C LEU A 291 -39.43 5.48 -18.44
N TRP A 292 -38.53 5.53 -19.42
CA TRP A 292 -38.72 6.37 -20.61
C TRP A 292 -39.97 5.98 -21.40
N MET A 293 -40.24 4.70 -21.62
CA MET A 293 -41.44 4.21 -22.30
C MET A 293 -42.73 4.59 -21.56
N GLN A 294 -42.68 4.76 -20.24
CA GLN A 294 -43.77 5.20 -19.38
C GLN A 294 -43.87 6.74 -19.27
N GLY A 295 -42.99 7.50 -19.94
CA GLY A 295 -42.95 8.96 -19.87
C GLY A 295 -42.33 9.50 -18.55
N GLY A 296 -41.75 8.63 -17.72
CA GLY A 296 -41.14 9.01 -16.43
C GLY A 296 -39.67 9.42 -16.52
N ALA A 297 -39.00 9.24 -17.68
CA ALA A 297 -37.61 9.63 -17.88
C ALA A 297 -37.42 10.21 -19.28
N THR A 298 -36.39 11.06 -19.44
CA THR A 298 -36.01 11.64 -20.74
C THR A 298 -35.00 10.71 -21.45
N VAL A 299 -34.78 10.95 -22.75
CA VAL A 299 -33.72 10.24 -23.51
C VAL A 299 -32.33 10.52 -22.92
N GLY A 300 -32.10 11.73 -22.41
CA GLY A 300 -30.87 12.12 -21.74
C GLY A 300 -30.62 11.33 -20.45
N VAL A 301 -31.66 11.01 -19.67
CA VAL A 301 -31.51 10.14 -18.48
C VAL A 301 -31.09 8.73 -18.91
N VAL A 302 -31.63 8.18 -19.99
CA VAL A 302 -31.19 6.86 -20.50
C VAL A 302 -29.72 6.92 -20.97
N ALA A 303 -29.35 8.00 -21.66
CA ALA A 303 -27.94 8.21 -22.10
C ALA A 303 -26.98 8.35 -20.92
N ALA A 304 -27.33 9.16 -19.92
CA ALA A 304 -26.51 9.34 -18.71
C ALA A 304 -26.38 8.04 -17.90
N ALA A 305 -27.48 7.29 -17.73
CA ALA A 305 -27.47 6.00 -17.05
C ALA A 305 -26.58 4.97 -17.77
N THR A 306 -26.63 4.96 -19.10
CA THR A 306 -25.78 4.09 -19.93
C THR A 306 -24.31 4.48 -19.80
N ALA A 307 -23.98 5.77 -19.96
CA ALA A 307 -22.61 6.26 -19.84
C ALA A 307 -22.03 5.97 -18.44
N LEU A 308 -22.83 6.17 -17.39
CA LEU A 308 -22.41 5.92 -16.01
C LEU A 308 -22.13 4.44 -15.75
N THR A 309 -23.00 3.54 -16.19
CA THR A 309 -22.81 2.10 -15.98
C THR A 309 -21.63 1.55 -16.76
N LEU A 310 -21.40 2.03 -17.99
CA LEU A 310 -20.20 1.69 -18.76
C LEU A 310 -18.93 2.22 -18.10
N ARG A 311 -18.97 3.41 -17.53
CA ARG A 311 -17.83 3.97 -16.78
C ARG A 311 -17.56 3.16 -15.50
N LEU A 312 -18.61 2.81 -14.75
CA LEU A 312 -18.48 1.93 -13.58
C LEU A 312 -17.87 0.59 -13.98
N ASN A 313 -18.34 -0.05 -15.06
CA ASN A 313 -17.77 -1.28 -15.57
C ASN A 313 -16.26 -1.14 -15.85
N ALA A 314 -15.82 -0.06 -16.48
CA ALA A 314 -14.41 0.18 -16.76
C ALA A 314 -13.55 0.38 -15.49
N MET A 315 -14.16 0.87 -14.41
CA MET A 315 -13.43 1.15 -13.15
C MET A 315 -13.35 -0.05 -12.20
N THR A 316 -14.28 -1.00 -12.27
CA THR A 316 -14.40 -2.08 -11.29
C THR A 316 -13.14 -2.95 -11.17
N GLY A 317 -12.50 -3.27 -12.30
CA GLY A 317 -11.24 -4.01 -12.30
C GLY A 317 -10.10 -3.25 -11.61
N TRP A 318 -10.00 -1.94 -11.87
CA TRP A 318 -9.03 -1.08 -11.21
C TRP A 318 -9.29 -0.95 -9.70
N ILE A 319 -10.54 -0.79 -9.28
CA ILE A 319 -10.90 -0.75 -7.84
C ILE A 319 -10.53 -2.06 -7.16
N MET A 320 -10.82 -3.21 -7.79
CA MET A 320 -10.45 -4.52 -7.27
C MET A 320 -8.93 -4.67 -7.11
N TRP A 321 -8.17 -4.20 -8.11
CA TRP A 321 -6.70 -4.17 -8.05
C TRP A 321 -6.21 -3.26 -6.93
N ALA A 322 -6.77 -2.05 -6.79
CA ALA A 322 -6.40 -1.09 -5.75
C ALA A 322 -6.63 -1.65 -4.35
N VAL A 323 -7.81 -2.26 -4.09
CA VAL A 323 -8.11 -2.91 -2.81
C VAL A 323 -7.16 -4.08 -2.54
N SER A 324 -6.91 -4.93 -3.54
CA SER A 324 -6.00 -6.07 -3.39
C SER A 324 -4.56 -5.61 -3.14
N SER A 325 -4.11 -4.56 -3.84
CA SER A 325 -2.81 -3.93 -3.62
C SER A 325 -2.70 -3.37 -2.21
N PHE A 326 -3.70 -2.63 -1.76
CA PHE A 326 -3.75 -2.07 -0.41
C PHE A 326 -3.51 -3.12 0.67
N PHE A 327 -4.27 -4.22 0.66
CA PHE A 327 -4.10 -5.28 1.65
C PHE A 327 -2.74 -5.97 1.56
N ARG A 328 -2.21 -6.15 0.35
CA ARG A 328 -0.87 -6.70 0.14
C ARG A 328 0.22 -5.80 0.73
N GLN A 329 0.12 -4.48 0.49
CA GLN A 329 1.06 -3.51 1.06
C GLN A 329 0.96 -3.43 2.59
N LEU A 330 -0.25 -3.51 3.15
CA LEU A 330 -0.42 -3.60 4.61
C LEU A 330 0.28 -4.82 5.20
N GLY A 331 0.29 -5.95 4.50
CA GLY A 331 1.04 -7.14 4.89
C GLY A 331 2.55 -6.87 4.99
N VAL A 332 3.13 -6.23 3.97
CA VAL A 332 4.56 -5.84 3.96
C VAL A 332 4.88 -4.84 5.09
N VAL A 333 4.01 -3.85 5.30
CA VAL A 333 4.17 -2.89 6.40
C VAL A 333 4.08 -3.58 7.76
N SER A 334 3.17 -4.53 7.93
CA SER A 334 3.04 -5.30 9.18
C SER A 334 4.31 -6.10 9.49
N GLU A 335 4.90 -6.75 8.48
CA GLU A 335 6.16 -7.47 8.62
C GLU A 335 7.34 -6.52 8.95
N GLY A 336 7.40 -5.36 8.30
CA GLY A 336 8.41 -4.33 8.61
C GLY A 336 8.25 -3.75 10.01
N MET A 337 7.01 -3.53 10.44
CA MET A 337 6.68 -3.05 11.79
C MET A 337 7.18 -4.01 12.88
N GLU A 338 7.11 -5.33 12.68
CA GLU A 338 7.64 -6.31 13.63
C GLU A 338 9.13 -6.12 13.92
N THR A 339 9.89 -5.59 12.96
CA THR A 339 11.31 -5.26 13.12
C THR A 339 11.51 -3.84 13.67
N ILE A 340 10.84 -2.85 13.06
CA ILE A 340 11.06 -1.43 13.36
C ILE A 340 10.45 -1.04 14.71
N ALA A 341 9.29 -1.60 15.09
CA ALA A 341 8.57 -1.25 16.31
C ALA A 341 9.00 -2.09 17.53
N GLN A 342 10.16 -2.72 17.48
CA GLN A 342 10.70 -3.40 18.67
C GLN A 342 11.15 -2.38 19.73
N PRO A 343 10.85 -2.62 21.01
CA PRO A 343 11.31 -1.74 22.08
C PRO A 343 12.81 -1.80 22.21
N ILE A 344 13.37 -0.67 22.59
CA ILE A 344 14.80 -0.55 22.89
C ILE A 344 14.99 -1.00 24.34
N HIS A 345 15.74 -2.07 24.52
CA HIS A 345 15.97 -2.65 25.84
C HIS A 345 17.12 -1.98 26.61
N LEU A 346 18.12 -1.44 25.88
CA LEU A 346 19.22 -0.69 26.47
C LEU A 346 18.95 0.80 26.31
N THR A 347 18.43 1.41 27.35
CA THR A 347 18.17 2.85 27.41
C THR A 347 19.07 3.49 28.47
N ASP A 348 19.45 4.75 28.26
CA ASP A 348 20.18 5.52 29.23
C ASP A 348 19.38 5.67 30.52
N ALA A 349 20.04 5.72 31.66
CA ALA A 349 19.44 6.05 32.92
C ALA A 349 18.87 7.48 32.88
N LYS A 350 17.80 7.76 33.64
CA LYS A 350 17.13 9.07 33.63
C LYS A 350 18.04 10.25 34.02
N ASP A 351 19.10 9.95 34.78
CA ASP A 351 20.10 10.87 35.30
C ASP A 351 21.47 10.71 34.59
N ALA A 352 21.50 9.99 33.47
CA ALA A 352 22.72 9.80 32.69
C ALA A 352 23.32 11.16 32.26
N LYS A 353 24.62 11.34 32.50
CA LYS A 353 25.35 12.52 32.10
C LYS A 353 26.33 12.15 30.98
N PRO A 354 26.74 13.10 30.12
CA PRO A 354 27.81 12.88 29.19
C PRO A 354 29.06 12.38 29.96
N ILE A 355 29.68 11.33 29.44
CA ILE A 355 30.93 10.80 30.06
C ILE A 355 32.05 11.80 29.83
N ASP A 356 32.69 12.21 30.89
CA ASP A 356 33.94 12.97 30.85
C ASP A 356 35.10 11.97 31.00
N PHE A 357 35.81 11.75 29.90
CA PHE A 357 36.83 10.71 29.79
C PHE A 357 38.20 11.33 30.06
N THR A 358 38.77 11.06 31.25
CA THR A 358 40.06 11.61 31.67
C THR A 358 41.20 10.58 31.57
N ASP A 359 41.11 9.45 32.20
CA ASP A 359 42.26 8.57 32.46
C ASP A 359 42.21 7.18 31.80
N GLY A 360 41.11 6.74 31.24
CA GLY A 360 40.98 5.46 30.52
C GLY A 360 41.12 4.21 31.41
N GLU A 361 40.86 4.32 32.71
CA GLU A 361 40.76 3.17 33.61
C GLU A 361 39.39 2.47 33.39
N ILE A 362 39.41 1.12 33.35
CA ILE A 362 38.18 0.31 33.25
C ILE A 362 38.11 -0.62 34.45
N THR A 363 37.05 -0.49 35.24
CA THR A 363 36.85 -1.36 36.42
C THR A 363 35.58 -2.18 36.26
N PHE A 364 35.70 -3.48 36.40
CA PHE A 364 34.58 -4.41 36.51
C PHE A 364 34.37 -4.79 37.97
N GLU A 365 33.20 -4.54 38.51
CA GLU A 365 32.85 -4.86 39.88
C GLU A 365 31.72 -5.89 39.89
N LYS A 366 32.03 -7.12 40.39
CA LYS A 366 31.06 -8.24 40.48
C LYS A 366 30.26 -8.47 39.20
N LEU A 367 30.95 -8.32 38.03
CA LEU A 367 30.29 -8.50 36.76
C LEU A 367 29.84 -9.95 36.58
N THR A 368 28.54 -10.14 36.42
CA THR A 368 27.93 -11.43 36.06
C THR A 368 27.19 -11.28 34.76
N HIS A 369 27.48 -12.13 33.79
CA HIS A 369 26.79 -12.14 32.49
C HIS A 369 26.58 -13.59 32.02
N HIS A 370 25.35 -13.94 31.76
CA HIS A 370 24.93 -15.22 31.19
C HIS A 370 24.25 -15.02 29.83
N TYR A 371 24.64 -15.81 28.83
CA TYR A 371 24.09 -15.77 27.46
C TYR A 371 22.72 -16.46 27.36
N GLY A 372 21.77 -16.18 28.28
CA GLY A 372 20.43 -16.79 28.31
C GLY A 372 20.43 -18.28 28.70
N ARG A 373 21.52 -18.79 29.29
CA ARG A 373 21.65 -20.16 29.81
C ARG A 373 21.88 -20.11 31.30
N GLU A 374 21.39 -21.11 32.04
CA GLU A 374 21.61 -21.22 33.50
C GLU A 374 23.06 -21.46 33.90
N SER A 375 23.95 -21.84 32.98
CA SER A 375 25.34 -22.11 33.19
C SER A 375 26.22 -21.60 32.07
N GLY A 376 27.40 -21.14 32.39
CA GLY A 376 28.38 -20.55 31.47
C GLY A 376 28.30 -19.01 31.45
N GLY A 377 29.30 -18.37 30.88
CA GLY A 377 29.47 -16.92 30.91
C GLY A 377 30.45 -16.44 32.00
N LEU A 378 30.31 -15.19 32.40
CA LEU A 378 31.12 -14.58 33.48
C LEU A 378 30.29 -14.56 34.77
N GLN A 379 30.92 -14.93 35.86
CA GLN A 379 30.30 -14.90 37.19
C GLN A 379 31.21 -14.17 38.18
N ASP A 380 30.71 -13.13 38.83
CA ASP A 380 31.33 -12.36 39.88
C ASP A 380 32.76 -11.89 39.51
N LEU A 381 32.97 -11.44 38.27
CA LEU A 381 34.25 -10.96 37.77
C LEU A 381 34.58 -9.60 38.41
N ASN A 382 35.74 -9.52 39.06
CA ASN A 382 36.33 -8.29 39.57
C ASN A 382 37.64 -8.07 38.85
N LEU A 383 37.79 -6.99 38.07
CA LEU A 383 38.98 -6.69 37.28
C LEU A 383 39.11 -5.18 37.10
N THR A 384 40.29 -4.66 37.37
CA THR A 384 40.66 -3.28 37.08
C THR A 384 41.76 -3.25 36.04
N ILE A 385 41.51 -2.54 34.94
CA ILE A 385 42.46 -2.29 33.84
C ILE A 385 42.96 -0.87 33.96
N ARG A 386 44.26 -0.68 34.19
CA ARG A 386 44.85 0.65 34.33
C ARG A 386 45.02 1.35 32.99
N PRO A 387 45.10 2.69 32.96
CA PRO A 387 45.39 3.44 31.75
C PRO A 387 46.65 2.92 31.05
N GLY A 388 46.54 2.60 29.74
CA GLY A 388 47.64 2.08 28.93
C GLY A 388 48.03 0.61 29.17
N GLU A 389 47.36 -0.09 30.07
CA GLU A 389 47.61 -1.50 30.34
C GLU A 389 47.14 -2.39 29.18
N LYS A 390 47.89 -3.43 28.84
CA LYS A 390 47.56 -4.42 27.82
C LYS A 390 47.20 -5.74 28.49
N ILE A 391 45.94 -6.15 28.35
CA ILE A 391 45.42 -7.39 28.92
C ILE A 391 45.13 -8.40 27.82
N GLY A 392 45.59 -9.63 28.00
CA GLY A 392 45.28 -10.77 27.15
C GLY A 392 44.12 -11.59 27.74
N LEU A 393 43.02 -11.75 27.00
CA LEU A 393 41.89 -12.60 27.37
C LEU A 393 42.10 -14.01 26.79
N VAL A 394 42.27 -15.01 27.67
CA VAL A 394 42.48 -16.40 27.28
C VAL A 394 41.37 -17.29 27.81
N GLY A 395 40.90 -18.21 27.00
CA GLY A 395 39.82 -19.13 27.37
C GLY A 395 39.42 -20.07 26.23
N ARG A 396 38.61 -21.08 26.53
CA ARG A 396 38.05 -22.01 25.53
C ARG A 396 37.18 -21.24 24.53
N SER A 397 37.04 -21.80 23.33
CA SER A 397 36.06 -21.23 22.35
C SER A 397 34.66 -21.24 22.94
N GLY A 398 33.95 -20.09 22.85
CA GLY A 398 32.62 -19.92 23.45
C GLY A 398 32.61 -19.58 24.95
N ALA A 399 33.78 -19.30 25.59
CA ALA A 399 33.87 -18.93 27.01
C ALA A 399 33.49 -17.46 27.33
N GLY A 400 33.03 -16.68 26.35
CA GLY A 400 32.60 -15.28 26.55
C GLY A 400 33.75 -14.25 26.57
N LYS A 401 34.85 -14.52 25.90
CA LYS A 401 36.02 -13.61 25.77
C LYS A 401 35.87 -12.65 24.61
#